data_e53d087bffc916dfb768506f8910e92c
#
_entry.id   e53d087bffc916dfb768506f8910e92c
#
_cell.length_a   1.000
_cell.length_b   1.000
_cell.length_c   1.000
_cell.angle_alpha   90.00
_cell.angle_beta   90.00
_cell.angle_gamma   90.00
#
_symmetry.space_group_name_H-M   'P 1'
#
loop_
_entity.id
_entity.type
_entity.pdbx_description
1 polymer ?
#
loop_
_entity_poly.entity_id
_entity_poly.type
_entity_poly.pdbx_seq_one_letter_code
_entity_poly.pdbx_strand_id
1 'polypeptide(L)'
;MPLVFPDKFKTAQTTFDALHQQFLTSEEQARLKTQTKQTANNRLYTDLISILHDRQKIFKDNPALVKQFIFAELLYRISGAGTAGIRGYITDKNTTFALPNVSVTIINTTLNTLSNPEGKYEINQIAAGIYTLKFEKIGYQTQIIENHEIKIGTKSKIDIVLEPADN
;
A
#
# COMPACT_ATOMS: atom_id res chain seq x y z
N MET A 1 27.00 -55.10 18.30
CA MET A 1 25.74 -55.77 17.96
C MET A 1 24.82 -54.73 17.32
N PRO A 2 24.19 -54.97 16.17
CA PRO A 2 23.19 -54.03 15.65
C PRO A 2 21.99 -54.01 16.60
N LEU A 3 21.49 -52.83 16.91
CA LEU A 3 20.31 -52.62 17.76
C LEU A 3 19.14 -53.48 17.26
N VAL A 4 18.55 -54.27 18.16
CA VAL A 4 17.39 -55.10 17.86
C VAL A 4 16.18 -54.22 17.58
N PHE A 5 15.24 -54.67 16.76
CA PHE A 5 14.05 -53.91 16.34
C PHE A 5 13.31 -53.19 17.48
N PRO A 6 13.12 -53.78 18.68
CA PRO A 6 12.50 -53.09 19.82
C PRO A 6 13.22 -51.85 20.28
N ASP A 7 14.55 -51.84 20.27
CA ASP A 7 15.35 -50.69 20.71
C ASP A 7 15.27 -49.53 19.69
N LYS A 8 15.25 -49.83 18.40
CA LYS A 8 15.04 -48.84 17.35
C LYS A 8 13.66 -48.20 17.42
N PHE A 9 12.63 -49.02 17.71
CA PHE A 9 11.27 -48.54 17.87
C PHE A 9 11.15 -47.60 19.07
N LYS A 10 11.71 -48.01 20.23
CA LYS A 10 11.72 -47.21 21.46
C LYS A 10 12.45 -45.84 21.24
N THR A 11 13.58 -45.89 20.58
CA THR A 11 14.32 -44.65 20.24
C THR A 11 13.50 -43.73 19.33
N ALA A 12 12.87 -44.28 18.29
CA ALA A 12 12.01 -43.51 17.39
C ALA A 12 10.81 -42.89 18.12
N GLN A 13 10.16 -43.63 19.01
CA GLN A 13 9.06 -43.16 19.85
C GLN A 13 9.51 -42.00 20.75
N THR A 14 10.63 -42.14 21.46
CA THR A 14 11.18 -41.10 22.33
C THR A 14 11.50 -39.81 21.52
N THR A 15 12.05 -39.97 20.32
CA THR A 15 12.35 -38.86 19.44
C THR A 15 11.07 -38.15 18.94
N PHE A 16 10.05 -38.93 18.57
CA PHE A 16 8.76 -38.40 18.17
C PHE A 16 8.10 -37.61 19.31
N ASP A 17 8.07 -38.18 20.53
CA ASP A 17 7.48 -37.52 21.69
C ASP A 17 8.19 -36.21 22.03
N ALA A 18 9.52 -36.15 21.91
CA ALA A 18 10.30 -34.95 22.12
C ALA A 18 9.98 -33.89 21.07
N LEU A 19 9.92 -34.25 19.78
CA LEU A 19 9.57 -33.34 18.68
C LEU A 19 8.12 -32.87 18.82
N HIS A 20 7.20 -33.71 19.20
CA HIS A 20 5.81 -33.37 19.43
C HIS A 20 5.67 -32.33 20.55
N GLN A 21 6.38 -32.51 21.67
CA GLN A 21 6.42 -31.51 22.76
C GLN A 21 7.02 -30.18 22.32
N GLN A 22 8.08 -30.17 21.50
CA GLN A 22 8.65 -28.95 20.92
C GLN A 22 7.66 -28.23 20.01
N PHE A 23 6.91 -28.95 19.20
CA PHE A 23 5.87 -28.41 18.34
C PHE A 23 4.77 -27.72 19.16
N LEU A 24 4.21 -28.39 20.17
CA LEU A 24 3.18 -27.84 21.06
C LEU A 24 3.67 -26.56 21.77
N THR A 25 4.91 -26.57 22.25
CA THR A 25 5.52 -25.41 22.90
C THR A 25 5.66 -24.24 21.92
N SER A 26 6.07 -24.51 20.67
CA SER A 26 6.19 -23.51 19.62
C SER A 26 4.86 -22.88 19.24
N GLU A 27 3.79 -23.69 19.12
CA GLU A 27 2.42 -23.19 18.87
C GLU A 27 1.94 -22.28 19.99
N GLU A 28 2.12 -22.68 21.24
CA GLU A 28 1.72 -21.87 22.39
C GLU A 28 2.48 -20.54 22.44
N GLN A 29 3.79 -20.54 22.17
CA GLN A 29 4.59 -19.33 22.09
C GLN A 29 4.11 -18.40 20.95
N ALA A 30 3.75 -18.94 19.79
CA ALA A 30 3.22 -18.17 18.67
C ALA A 30 1.87 -17.53 19.05
N ARG A 31 1.00 -18.28 19.73
CA ARG A 31 -0.30 -17.78 20.23
C ARG A 31 -0.11 -16.64 21.22
N LEU A 32 0.80 -16.79 22.20
CA LEU A 32 1.11 -15.78 23.22
C LEU A 32 1.68 -14.52 22.59
N LYS A 33 2.60 -14.63 21.61
CA LYS A 33 3.12 -13.48 20.85
C LYS A 33 2.01 -12.73 20.13
N THR A 34 1.07 -13.45 19.51
CA THR A 34 -0.08 -12.85 18.83
C THR A 34 -0.98 -12.09 19.80
N GLN A 35 -1.31 -12.68 20.96
CA GLN A 35 -2.10 -12.03 22.00
C GLN A 35 -1.40 -10.78 22.55
N THR A 36 -0.10 -10.86 22.83
CA THR A 36 0.69 -9.73 23.31
C THR A 36 0.69 -8.57 22.30
N LYS A 37 0.89 -8.88 21.01
CA LYS A 37 0.81 -7.90 19.94
C LYS A 37 -0.57 -7.25 19.87
N GLN A 38 -1.64 -8.04 19.95
CA GLN A 38 -3.01 -7.54 19.90
C GLN A 38 -3.33 -6.63 21.08
N THR A 39 -2.92 -7.01 22.29
CA THR A 39 -3.09 -6.21 23.52
C THR A 39 -2.34 -4.88 23.41
N ALA A 40 -1.09 -4.91 22.94
CA ALA A 40 -0.30 -3.70 22.73
C ALA A 40 -0.91 -2.77 21.68
N ASN A 41 -1.41 -3.32 20.56
CA ASN A 41 -2.09 -2.54 19.52
C ASN A 41 -3.39 -1.90 20.06
N ASN A 42 -4.20 -2.65 20.81
CA ASN A 42 -5.43 -2.12 21.40
C ASN A 42 -5.14 -0.98 22.40
N ARG A 43 -4.10 -1.14 23.22
CA ARG A 43 -3.67 -0.08 24.13
C ARG A 43 -3.21 1.17 23.38
N LEU A 44 -2.35 0.99 22.37
CA LEU A 44 -1.88 2.09 21.53
C LEU A 44 -3.04 2.84 20.86
N TYR A 45 -4.03 2.09 20.35
CA TYR A 45 -5.24 2.66 19.76
C TYR A 45 -6.02 3.50 20.77
N THR A 46 -6.25 2.97 21.98
CA THR A 46 -6.96 3.67 23.05
C THR A 46 -6.24 4.95 23.48
N ASP A 47 -4.92 4.88 23.66
CA ASP A 47 -4.09 6.04 24.02
C ASP A 47 -4.13 7.10 22.92
N LEU A 48 -4.04 6.70 21.65
CA LEU A 48 -4.13 7.60 20.50
C LEU A 48 -5.47 8.32 20.44
N ILE A 49 -6.59 7.59 20.58
CA ILE A 49 -7.93 8.18 20.59
C ILE A 49 -8.09 9.19 21.73
N SER A 50 -7.57 8.87 22.92
CA SER A 50 -7.61 9.80 24.07
C SER A 50 -6.85 11.10 23.77
N ILE A 51 -5.63 10.99 23.22
CA ILE A 51 -4.81 12.16 22.84
C ILE A 51 -5.54 13.02 21.79
N LEU A 52 -6.15 12.39 20.79
CA LEU A 52 -6.91 13.11 19.75
C LEU A 52 -8.11 13.86 20.34
N HIS A 53 -8.87 13.24 21.23
CA HIS A 53 -9.99 13.87 21.92
C HIS A 53 -9.54 15.07 22.79
N ASP A 54 -8.45 14.92 23.55
CA ASP A 54 -7.95 16.02 24.39
C ASP A 54 -7.47 17.19 23.53
N ARG A 55 -6.82 16.93 22.39
CA ARG A 55 -6.43 17.97 21.44
C ARG A 55 -7.63 18.66 20.80
N GLN A 56 -8.69 17.93 20.47
CA GLN A 56 -9.94 18.52 19.95
C GLN A 56 -10.59 19.44 20.99
N LYS A 57 -10.56 19.08 22.27
CA LYS A 57 -11.10 19.93 23.36
C LYS A 57 -10.25 21.21 23.54
N ILE A 58 -8.93 21.10 23.48
CA ILE A 58 -8.02 22.25 23.62
C ILE A 58 -8.24 23.25 22.47
N PHE A 59 -8.42 22.76 21.25
CA PHE A 59 -8.54 23.59 20.04
C PHE A 59 -9.98 23.77 19.55
N LYS A 60 -10.97 23.57 20.43
CA LYS A 60 -12.42 23.63 20.10
C LYS A 60 -12.81 24.89 19.32
N ASP A 61 -12.17 26.03 19.61
CA ASP A 61 -12.48 27.33 19.01
C ASP A 61 -11.73 27.55 17.66
N ASN A 62 -10.94 26.57 17.20
CA ASN A 62 -10.24 26.63 15.93
C ASN A 62 -10.57 25.40 15.06
N PRO A 63 -11.62 25.46 14.22
CA PRO A 63 -12.07 24.31 13.43
C PRO A 63 -11.01 23.74 12.48
N ALA A 64 -10.08 24.57 11.99
CA ALA A 64 -8.99 24.13 11.12
C ALA A 64 -7.99 23.24 11.85
N LEU A 65 -7.68 23.53 13.12
CA LEU A 65 -6.85 22.69 13.96
C LEU A 65 -7.58 21.46 14.45
N VAL A 66 -8.86 21.55 14.80
CA VAL A 66 -9.68 20.39 15.22
C VAL A 66 -9.67 19.29 14.15
N LYS A 67 -9.82 19.65 12.87
CA LYS A 67 -9.78 18.69 11.77
C LYS A 67 -8.49 17.87 11.71
N GLN A 68 -7.35 18.43 12.12
CA GLN A 68 -6.06 17.73 12.10
C GLN A 68 -5.98 16.60 13.15
N PHE A 69 -6.85 16.63 14.17
CA PHE A 69 -6.91 15.66 15.25
C PHE A 69 -8.09 14.67 15.12
N ILE A 70 -8.67 14.57 13.93
CA ILE A 70 -9.65 13.52 13.63
C ILE A 70 -8.89 12.23 13.28
N PHE A 71 -9.25 11.13 13.94
CA PHE A 71 -8.57 9.84 13.73
C PHE A 71 -8.57 9.39 12.26
N ALA A 72 -9.69 9.61 11.56
CA ALA A 72 -9.79 9.31 10.13
C ALA A 72 -8.80 10.13 9.29
N GLU A 73 -8.61 11.41 9.62
CA GLU A 73 -7.64 12.28 8.95
C GLU A 73 -6.20 11.87 9.23
N LEU A 74 -5.91 11.44 10.47
CA LEU A 74 -4.59 10.92 10.83
C LEU A 74 -4.29 9.62 10.08
N LEU A 75 -5.25 8.68 10.05
CA LEU A 75 -5.12 7.46 9.25
C LEU A 75 -4.92 7.76 7.76
N TYR A 76 -5.65 8.73 7.23
CA TYR A 76 -5.49 9.21 5.86
C TYR A 76 -4.05 9.64 5.58
N ARG A 77 -3.46 10.44 6.45
CA ARG A 77 -2.06 10.92 6.30
C ARG A 77 -1.02 9.81 6.43
N ILE A 78 -1.26 8.83 7.31
CA ILE A 78 -0.29 7.75 7.59
C ILE A 78 -0.40 6.63 6.55
N SER A 79 -1.60 6.22 6.19
CA SER A 79 -1.84 5.08 5.29
C SER A 79 -1.88 5.49 3.80
N GLY A 80 -2.21 6.75 3.52
CA GLY A 80 -2.35 7.23 2.14
C GLY A 80 -1.03 7.36 1.38
N ALA A 81 0.07 7.69 2.08
CA ALA A 81 1.36 7.97 1.44
C ALA A 81 2.14 6.70 0.99
N GLY A 82 1.77 5.50 1.47
CA GLY A 82 2.58 4.30 1.22
C GLY A 82 2.02 3.31 0.22
N THR A 83 0.73 3.30 -0.01
CA THR A 83 0.06 2.21 -0.75
C THR A 83 -0.81 2.65 -1.91
N ALA A 84 -1.24 3.91 -1.92
CA ALA A 84 -2.03 4.45 -3.03
C ALA A 84 -1.13 4.83 -4.21
N GLY A 85 -1.63 4.65 -5.41
CA GLY A 85 -0.89 4.97 -6.62
C GLY A 85 -1.74 4.87 -7.87
N ILE A 86 -1.14 5.21 -9.01
CA ILE A 86 -1.68 5.00 -10.33
C ILE A 86 -0.71 4.16 -11.15
N ARG A 87 -1.24 3.36 -12.05
CA ARG A 87 -0.47 2.57 -13.01
C ARG A 87 -1.28 2.33 -14.28
N GLY A 88 -0.64 2.03 -15.36
CA GLY A 88 -1.33 1.68 -16.60
C GLY A 88 -0.36 1.52 -17.76
N TYR A 89 -0.93 1.41 -18.93
CA TYR A 89 -0.21 1.33 -20.19
C TYR A 89 -0.63 2.49 -21.09
N ILE A 90 0.33 2.98 -21.88
CA ILE A 90 0.12 4.05 -22.84
C ILE A 90 0.40 3.51 -24.23
N THR A 91 -0.55 3.64 -25.12
CA THR A 91 -0.48 3.16 -26.51
C THR A 91 -0.80 4.27 -27.51
N ASP A 92 -0.31 4.11 -28.71
CA ASP A 92 -0.60 4.96 -29.86
C ASP A 92 -1.99 4.60 -30.44
N LYS A 93 -2.80 5.61 -30.74
CA LYS A 93 -4.15 5.42 -31.25
C LYS A 93 -4.18 4.73 -32.62
N ASN A 94 -3.24 5.05 -33.51
CA ASN A 94 -3.25 4.60 -34.88
C ASN A 94 -2.59 3.23 -35.05
N THR A 95 -1.50 2.99 -34.32
CA THR A 95 -0.69 1.78 -34.44
C THR A 95 -0.96 0.74 -33.37
N THR A 96 -1.60 1.14 -32.26
CA THR A 96 -1.81 0.33 -31.04
C THR A 96 -0.50 -0.09 -30.34
N PHE A 97 0.66 0.38 -30.81
CA PHE A 97 1.95 0.07 -30.19
C PHE A 97 2.14 0.83 -28.88
N ALA A 98 2.92 0.23 -27.98
CA ALA A 98 3.31 0.85 -26.74
C ALA A 98 4.08 2.15 -26.96
N LEU A 99 3.76 3.17 -26.17
CA LEU A 99 4.44 4.48 -26.23
C LEU A 99 5.42 4.65 -25.06
N PRO A 100 6.73 4.53 -25.31
CA PRO A 100 7.75 4.84 -24.31
C PRO A 100 7.96 6.33 -24.15
N ASN A 101 8.55 6.73 -23.00
CA ASN A 101 8.93 8.11 -22.70
C ASN A 101 7.78 9.11 -22.77
N VAL A 102 6.56 8.68 -22.42
CA VAL A 102 5.45 9.60 -22.17
C VAL A 102 5.60 10.15 -20.76
N SER A 103 5.59 11.47 -20.63
CA SER A 103 5.58 12.14 -19.32
C SER A 103 4.20 12.03 -18.71
N VAL A 104 4.12 11.44 -17.52
CA VAL A 104 2.90 11.33 -16.72
C VAL A 104 3.08 12.20 -15.47
N THR A 105 2.28 13.24 -15.33
CA THR A 105 2.40 14.21 -14.24
C THR A 105 1.07 14.34 -13.49
N ILE A 106 1.14 14.38 -12.17
CA ILE A 106 0.00 14.76 -11.32
C ILE A 106 0.07 16.27 -11.09
N ILE A 107 -0.86 17.02 -11.72
CA ILE A 107 -0.87 18.48 -11.71
C ILE A 107 -0.95 19.00 -10.26
N ASN A 108 -0.24 20.10 -10.00
CA ASN A 108 -0.09 20.74 -8.68
C ASN A 108 0.64 19.87 -7.63
N THR A 109 1.43 18.90 -8.08
CA THR A 109 2.31 18.09 -7.22
C THR A 109 3.71 17.99 -7.84
N THR A 110 4.66 17.41 -7.10
CA THR A 110 6.00 17.07 -7.62
C THR A 110 6.05 15.63 -8.19
N LEU A 111 4.91 14.93 -8.22
CA LEU A 111 4.84 13.53 -8.62
C LEU A 111 4.73 13.42 -10.14
N ASN A 112 5.73 12.78 -10.73
CA ASN A 112 5.77 12.48 -12.16
C ASN A 112 6.55 11.19 -12.44
N THR A 113 6.36 10.63 -13.63
CA THR A 113 7.12 9.47 -14.12
C THR A 113 7.17 9.48 -15.65
N LEU A 114 7.99 8.62 -16.24
CA LEU A 114 7.99 8.34 -17.67
C LEU A 114 7.52 6.91 -17.92
N SER A 115 6.80 6.69 -19.01
CA SER A 115 6.50 5.34 -19.46
C SER A 115 7.76 4.63 -19.96
N ASN A 116 7.86 3.33 -19.65
CA ASN A 116 8.97 2.47 -20.05
C ASN A 116 8.81 1.98 -21.52
N PRO A 117 9.76 1.18 -22.07
CA PRO A 117 9.67 0.67 -23.45
C PRO A 117 8.39 -0.08 -23.78
N GLU A 118 7.78 -0.75 -22.82
CA GLU A 118 6.49 -1.46 -22.95
C GLU A 118 5.27 -0.53 -22.76
N GLY A 119 5.49 0.79 -22.71
CA GLY A 119 4.43 1.77 -22.47
C GLY A 119 3.86 1.78 -21.05
N LYS A 120 4.44 1.00 -20.13
CA LYS A 120 3.97 0.93 -18.74
C LYS A 120 4.45 2.12 -17.95
N TYR A 121 3.56 2.68 -17.12
CA TYR A 121 3.91 3.71 -16.14
C TYR A 121 3.37 3.37 -14.76
N GLU A 122 4.00 3.91 -13.72
CA GLU A 122 3.56 3.76 -12.34
C GLU A 122 4.04 4.96 -11.50
N ILE A 123 3.12 5.54 -10.73
CA ILE A 123 3.41 6.52 -9.67
C ILE A 123 2.87 5.95 -8.38
N ASN A 124 3.76 5.80 -7.39
CA ASN A 124 3.45 5.29 -6.05
C ASN A 124 3.46 6.42 -5.02
N GLN A 125 3.03 6.11 -3.80
CA GLN A 125 3.06 7.02 -2.66
C GLN A 125 2.25 8.31 -2.89
N ILE A 126 1.10 8.16 -3.55
CA ILE A 126 0.17 9.27 -3.75
C ILE A 126 -0.77 9.32 -2.55
N ALA A 127 -0.94 10.48 -1.95
CA ALA A 127 -1.98 10.67 -0.93
C ALA A 127 -3.36 10.46 -1.56
N ALA A 128 -4.31 9.93 -0.80
CA ALA A 128 -5.68 9.82 -1.30
C ALA A 128 -6.27 11.23 -1.54
N GLY A 129 -7.03 11.39 -2.61
CA GLY A 129 -7.58 12.68 -3.00
C GLY A 129 -8.08 12.67 -4.44
N ILE A 130 -8.50 13.85 -4.90
CA ILE A 130 -8.94 14.05 -6.28
C ILE A 130 -7.84 14.82 -7.01
N TYR A 131 -7.39 14.29 -8.13
CA TYR A 131 -6.26 14.81 -8.89
C TYR A 131 -6.58 14.97 -10.36
N THR A 132 -5.81 15.85 -11.00
CA THR A 132 -5.75 15.97 -12.45
C THR A 132 -4.45 15.35 -12.95
N LEU A 133 -4.55 14.41 -13.87
CA LEU A 133 -3.43 13.70 -14.48
C LEU A 133 -3.17 14.26 -15.87
N LYS A 134 -1.91 14.48 -16.21
CA LYS A 134 -1.48 14.96 -17.53
C LYS A 134 -0.51 13.97 -18.16
N PHE A 135 -0.74 13.65 -19.44
CA PHE A 135 0.06 12.74 -20.25
C PHE A 135 0.57 13.50 -21.47
N GLU A 136 1.89 13.62 -21.61
CA GLU A 136 2.53 14.41 -22.66
C GLU A 136 3.64 13.63 -23.36
N LYS A 137 3.68 13.73 -24.68
CA LYS A 137 4.77 13.24 -25.51
C LYS A 137 4.91 14.12 -26.77
N ILE A 138 6.15 14.41 -27.15
CA ILE A 138 6.44 15.15 -28.39
C ILE A 138 5.87 14.39 -29.58
N GLY A 139 5.12 15.08 -30.43
CA GLY A 139 4.44 14.51 -31.61
C GLY A 139 3.07 13.89 -31.29
N TYR A 140 2.54 14.07 -30.07
CA TYR A 140 1.23 13.61 -29.64
C TYR A 140 0.43 14.73 -29.00
N GLN A 141 -0.90 14.63 -29.08
CA GLN A 141 -1.79 15.52 -28.36
C GLN A 141 -1.72 15.23 -26.86
N THR A 142 -1.62 16.29 -26.05
CA THR A 142 -1.63 16.18 -24.60
C THR A 142 -2.99 15.66 -24.12
N GLN A 143 -3.02 14.63 -23.32
CA GLN A 143 -4.23 14.13 -22.69
C GLN A 143 -4.28 14.51 -21.21
N ILE A 144 -5.43 15.00 -20.77
CA ILE A 144 -5.69 15.38 -19.38
C ILE A 144 -6.89 14.57 -18.87
N ILE A 145 -6.74 13.99 -17.69
CA ILE A 145 -7.83 13.36 -16.95
C ILE A 145 -8.06 14.17 -15.69
N GLU A 146 -9.20 14.84 -15.65
CA GLU A 146 -9.60 15.64 -14.50
C GLU A 146 -10.38 14.84 -13.48
N ASN A 147 -10.36 15.29 -12.22
CA ASN A 147 -11.18 14.77 -11.13
C ASN A 147 -11.01 13.25 -10.89
N HIS A 148 -9.81 12.70 -11.14
CA HIS A 148 -9.53 11.30 -10.83
C HIS A 148 -9.38 11.10 -9.33
N GLU A 149 -10.25 10.27 -8.74
CA GLU A 149 -10.21 9.92 -7.32
C GLU A 149 -9.17 8.81 -7.06
N ILE A 150 -8.19 9.09 -6.22
CA ILE A 150 -7.21 8.11 -5.72
C ILE A 150 -7.60 7.73 -4.29
N LYS A 151 -7.92 6.46 -4.08
CA LYS A 151 -8.36 5.92 -2.78
C LYS A 151 -7.21 5.33 -2.00
N ILE A 152 -7.26 5.46 -0.67
CA ILE A 152 -6.29 4.85 0.26
C ILE A 152 -6.13 3.36 -0.03
N GLY A 153 -4.88 2.89 -0.05
CA GLY A 153 -4.55 1.47 -0.16
C GLY A 153 -4.83 0.84 -1.52
N THR A 154 -5.15 1.64 -2.55
CA THR A 154 -5.44 1.13 -3.88
C THR A 154 -4.47 1.69 -4.93
N LYS A 155 -4.15 0.87 -5.94
CA LYS A 155 -3.49 1.32 -7.16
C LYS A 155 -4.52 1.38 -8.27
N SER A 156 -4.94 2.58 -8.65
CA SER A 156 -5.85 2.79 -9.77
C SER A 156 -5.19 2.40 -11.09
N LYS A 157 -5.85 1.58 -11.88
CA LYS A 157 -5.37 1.23 -13.23
C LYS A 157 -5.99 2.20 -14.23
N ILE A 158 -5.17 2.92 -15.01
CA ILE A 158 -5.58 3.89 -16.00
C ILE A 158 -4.76 3.64 -17.26
N ASP A 159 -5.36 3.02 -18.25
CA ASP A 159 -4.74 2.82 -19.56
C ASP A 159 -5.08 4.02 -20.47
N ILE A 160 -4.11 4.51 -21.22
CA ILE A 160 -4.18 5.74 -22.03
C ILE A 160 -3.88 5.41 -23.47
N VAL A 161 -4.64 6.04 -24.36
CA VAL A 161 -4.41 6.01 -25.79
C VAL A 161 -4.11 7.44 -26.26
N LEU A 162 -2.87 7.74 -26.69
CA LEU A 162 -2.52 9.04 -27.19
C LEU A 162 -2.75 9.16 -28.71
N GLU A 163 -3.27 10.29 -29.14
CA GLU A 163 -3.42 10.64 -30.55
C GLU A 163 -2.15 11.35 -31.04
N PRO A 164 -1.59 10.99 -32.21
CA PRO A 164 -0.57 11.79 -32.85
C PRO A 164 -1.08 13.23 -33.06
N ALA A 165 -0.18 14.22 -32.90
CA ALA A 165 -0.51 15.58 -33.23
C ALA A 165 -0.63 15.73 -34.76
N ASP A 166 -1.66 16.41 -35.22
CA ASP A 166 -1.76 16.77 -36.63
C ASP A 166 -0.59 17.69 -37.00
N ASN A 167 0.15 17.34 -38.05
CA ASN A 167 1.24 18.14 -38.59
C ASN A 167 0.69 19.27 -39.47
#